data_fe5e1ef88d94409e0583de94db916709
#
_entry.id   fe5e1ef88d94409e0583de94db916709
#
_cell.length_a   1.000
_cell.length_b   1.000
_cell.length_c   1.000
_cell.angle_alpha   90.00
_cell.angle_beta   90.00
_cell.angle_gamma   90.00
#
_symmetry.space_group_name_H-M   'P 1'
#
loop_
_entity.id
_entity.type
_entity.pdbx_description
1 polymer ?
#
loop_
_entity_poly.entity_id
_entity_poly.type
_entity_poly.pdbx_seq_one_letter_code
_entity_poly.pdbx_strand_id
1 'polypeptide(L)'
;VFEAGCREIVATRGRAFAAVNIALCDDGLYRCGVEMHYAHGGFSFPIMFDATGYPTRDAARTAGIERLLRCWHTPFPSDPDSVRSELDDMRRQIEARLQQPSLF
;
A
#
# COMPACT_ATOMS: atom_id res chain seq x y z
N VAL A 1 11.93 8.23 -16.89
CA VAL A 1 10.52 8.56 -17.01
C VAL A 1 9.68 7.34 -16.68
N PHE A 2 8.68 7.50 -15.84
CA PHE A 2 7.78 6.42 -15.50
C PHE A 2 6.64 6.33 -16.49
N GLU A 3 6.27 5.09 -16.82
CA GLU A 3 4.98 4.85 -17.42
C GLU A 3 3.89 5.29 -16.44
N ALA A 4 2.71 5.59 -16.95
CA ALA A 4 1.57 5.89 -16.09
C ALA A 4 1.32 4.70 -15.18
N GLY A 5 1.42 4.91 -13.87
CA GLY A 5 1.27 3.85 -12.90
C GLY A 5 -0.17 3.40 -12.73
N CYS A 6 -0.32 2.18 -12.28
CA CYS A 6 -1.62 1.66 -11.83
C CYS A 6 -1.72 1.81 -10.33
N ARG A 7 -2.82 2.39 -9.89
CA ARG A 7 -3.14 2.47 -8.48
C ARG A 7 -4.07 1.32 -8.12
N GLU A 8 -3.64 0.52 -7.17
CA GLU A 8 -4.46 -0.59 -6.68
C GLU A 8 -4.87 -0.32 -5.25
N ILE A 9 -6.18 -0.21 -5.01
CA ILE A 9 -6.73 -0.07 -3.67
C ILE A 9 -6.67 -1.45 -3.01
N VAL A 10 -5.95 -1.57 -1.90
CA VAL A 10 -5.77 -2.84 -1.21
C VAL A 10 -6.59 -2.94 0.07
N ALA A 11 -7.06 -1.80 0.59
CA ALA A 11 -7.95 -1.77 1.74
C ALA A 11 -8.78 -0.50 1.71
N THR A 12 -10.00 -0.57 2.19
CA THR A 12 -10.87 0.59 2.28
C THR A 12 -11.84 0.43 3.44
N ARG A 13 -12.17 1.55 4.08
CA ARG A 13 -13.21 1.62 5.08
C ARG A 13 -13.79 3.03 5.11
N GLY A 14 -15.02 3.19 4.61
CA GLY A 14 -15.60 4.51 4.48
C GLY A 14 -14.78 5.37 3.54
N ARG A 15 -14.27 6.50 4.02
CA ARG A 15 -13.42 7.39 3.24
C ARG A 15 -11.93 7.05 3.35
N ALA A 16 -11.59 6.17 4.29
CA ALA A 16 -10.21 5.75 4.47
C ALA A 16 -9.84 4.71 3.42
N PHE A 17 -8.60 4.73 2.97
CA PHE A 17 -8.12 3.73 2.03
C PHE A 17 -6.61 3.58 2.12
N ALA A 18 -6.14 2.43 1.65
CA ALA A 18 -4.73 2.17 1.45
C ALA A 18 -4.54 1.65 0.02
N ALA A 19 -3.47 2.08 -0.62
CA ALA A 19 -3.22 1.74 -2.01
C ALA A 19 -1.74 1.49 -2.27
N VAL A 20 -1.48 0.65 -3.26
CA VAL A 20 -0.16 0.42 -3.82
C VAL A 20 -0.16 0.98 -5.24
N ASN A 21 0.80 1.82 -5.55
CA ASN A 21 0.98 2.35 -6.89
C ASN A 21 2.13 1.60 -7.55
N ILE A 22 1.91 1.06 -8.74
CA ILE A 22 2.91 0.26 -9.44
C ILE A 22 3.13 0.86 -10.82
N ALA A 23 4.39 0.99 -11.21
CA ALA A 23 4.73 1.49 -12.53
C ALA A 23 5.84 0.63 -13.14
N LEU A 24 5.73 0.41 -14.45
CA LEU A 24 6.79 -0.18 -15.25
C LEU A 24 7.76 0.92 -15.64
N CYS A 25 9.01 0.76 -15.30
CA CYS A 25 10.05 1.76 -15.54
C CYS A 25 10.84 1.45 -16.82
N ASP A 26 11.65 2.42 -17.24
CA ASP A 26 12.41 2.33 -18.51
C ASP A 26 13.39 1.16 -18.52
N ASP A 27 13.87 0.75 -17.37
CA ASP A 27 14.80 -0.39 -17.26
C ASP A 27 14.11 -1.76 -17.33
N GLY A 28 12.80 -1.78 -17.56
CA GLY A 28 12.02 -3.02 -17.63
C GLY A 28 11.62 -3.59 -16.28
N LEU A 29 11.91 -2.87 -15.21
CA LEU A 29 11.54 -3.32 -13.86
C LEU A 29 10.31 -2.55 -13.36
N TYR A 30 9.55 -3.22 -12.50
CA TYR A 30 8.40 -2.59 -11.84
C TYR A 30 8.84 -2.00 -10.51
N ARG A 31 8.32 -0.81 -10.21
CA ARG A 31 8.55 -0.16 -8.92
C ARG A 31 7.23 0.22 -8.29
N CYS A 32 7.24 0.33 -6.97
CA CYS A 32 6.00 0.61 -6.25
C CYS A 32 6.16 1.79 -5.30
N GLY A 33 5.07 2.48 -5.09
CA GLY A 33 4.88 3.43 -4.02
C GLY A 33 3.65 3.01 -3.23
N VAL A 34 3.44 3.60 -2.09
CA VAL A 34 2.31 3.26 -1.23
C VAL A 34 1.67 4.52 -0.68
N GLU A 35 0.39 4.44 -0.36
CA GLU A 35 -0.30 5.53 0.33
C GLU A 35 -1.39 4.97 1.23
N MET A 36 -1.66 5.71 2.29
CA MET A 36 -2.73 5.39 3.22
C MET A 36 -3.32 6.69 3.73
N HIS A 37 -4.63 6.79 3.73
CA HIS A 37 -5.35 7.97 4.19
C HIS A 37 -6.49 7.55 5.10
N TYR A 38 -6.60 8.20 6.24
CA TYR A 38 -7.68 7.94 7.19
C TYR A 38 -8.12 9.27 7.82
N ALA A 39 -9.09 9.23 8.74
CA ALA A 39 -9.73 10.43 9.27
C ALA A 39 -8.76 11.45 9.88
N HIS A 40 -7.69 11.00 10.52
CA HIS A 40 -6.76 11.85 11.24
C HIS A 40 -5.40 12.03 10.54
N GLY A 41 -5.25 11.52 9.33
CA GLY A 41 -4.01 11.69 8.59
C GLY A 41 -3.71 10.56 7.63
N GLY A 42 -2.44 10.25 7.50
CA GLY A 42 -1.99 9.21 6.61
C GLY A 42 -0.55 9.41 6.19
N PHE A 43 -0.13 8.65 5.18
CA PHE A 43 1.20 8.79 4.61
C PHE A 43 1.16 8.46 3.12
N SER A 44 2.18 8.94 2.42
CA SER A 44 2.34 8.66 1.00
C SER A 44 3.82 8.57 0.69
N PHE A 45 4.22 7.46 0.08
CA PHE A 45 5.57 7.27 -0.42
C PHE A 45 5.47 7.09 -1.93
N PRO A 46 5.92 8.08 -2.71
CA PRO A 46 5.80 8.00 -4.16
C PRO A 46 6.73 6.93 -4.74
N ILE A 47 6.48 6.57 -5.98
CA ILE A 47 7.37 5.70 -6.72
C ILE A 47 8.67 6.43 -6.95
N MET A 48 9.77 5.87 -6.44
CA MET A 48 11.10 6.47 -6.56
C MET A 48 11.89 5.78 -7.66
N PHE A 49 12.50 6.58 -8.50
CA PHE A 49 13.25 6.08 -9.64
C PHE A 49 14.45 5.22 -9.23
N ASP A 50 15.08 5.58 -8.11
CA ASP A 50 16.26 4.87 -7.59
C ASP A 50 15.92 3.77 -6.59
N ALA A 51 14.63 3.49 -6.39
CA ALA A 51 14.21 2.41 -5.51
C ALA A 51 14.49 1.05 -6.16
N THR A 52 14.42 -0.01 -5.33
CA THR A 52 14.55 -1.37 -5.82
C THR A 52 13.49 -1.67 -6.88
N GLY A 53 13.93 -2.19 -8.02
CA GLY A 53 13.02 -2.63 -9.07
C GLY A 53 12.76 -4.13 -8.95
N TYR A 54 11.59 -4.54 -9.42
CA TYR A 54 11.15 -5.94 -9.35
C TYR A 54 10.86 -6.46 -10.76
N PRO A 55 11.13 -7.75 -11.02
CA PRO A 55 10.98 -8.29 -12.38
C PRO A 55 9.53 -8.48 -12.80
N THR A 56 8.60 -8.55 -11.85
CA THR A 56 7.19 -8.72 -12.15
C THR A 56 6.32 -7.73 -11.39
N ARG A 57 5.13 -7.50 -11.92
CA ARG A 57 4.14 -6.66 -11.26
C ARG A 57 3.75 -7.24 -9.89
N ASP A 58 3.58 -8.57 -9.81
CA ASP A 58 3.23 -9.23 -8.55
C ASP A 58 4.29 -9.06 -7.49
N ALA A 59 5.57 -9.14 -7.85
CA ALA A 59 6.67 -8.93 -6.90
C ALA A 59 6.64 -7.50 -6.37
N ALA A 60 6.42 -6.51 -7.23
CA ALA A 60 6.33 -5.12 -6.82
C ALA A 60 5.11 -4.89 -5.92
N ARG A 61 3.98 -5.50 -6.26
CA ARG A 61 2.75 -5.41 -5.46
C ARG A 61 2.95 -5.98 -4.06
N THR A 62 3.55 -7.15 -3.97
CA THR A 62 3.85 -7.78 -2.68
C THR A 62 4.78 -6.91 -1.84
N ALA A 63 5.83 -6.36 -2.44
CA ALA A 63 6.75 -5.46 -1.76
C ALA A 63 6.03 -4.21 -1.25
N GLY A 64 5.10 -3.67 -2.04
CA GLY A 64 4.30 -2.51 -1.63
C GLY A 64 3.40 -2.84 -0.45
N ILE A 65 2.73 -3.99 -0.48
CA ILE A 65 1.88 -4.44 0.62
C ILE A 65 2.70 -4.61 1.91
N GLU A 66 3.87 -5.23 1.81
CA GLU A 66 4.75 -5.40 2.96
C GLU A 66 5.19 -4.07 3.53
N ARG A 67 5.49 -3.11 2.66
CA ARG A 67 5.87 -1.76 3.08
C ARG A 67 4.72 -1.05 3.80
N LEU A 68 3.49 -1.18 3.30
CA LEU A 68 2.32 -0.64 3.97
C LEU A 68 2.21 -1.16 5.40
N LEU A 69 2.40 -2.46 5.59
CA LEU A 69 2.31 -3.06 6.92
C LEU A 69 3.42 -2.60 7.84
N ARG A 70 4.64 -2.46 7.33
CA ARG A 70 5.77 -1.97 8.14
C ARG A 70 5.58 -0.53 8.59
N CYS A 71 4.98 0.29 7.75
CA CYS A 71 4.77 1.71 8.02
C CYS A 71 3.41 2.00 8.63
N TRP A 72 2.64 0.96 8.95
CA TRP A 72 1.27 1.12 9.41
C TRP A 72 1.22 1.94 10.70
N HIS A 73 0.30 2.89 10.72
CA HIS A 73 0.14 3.77 11.85
C HIS A 73 -0.45 3.05 13.05
N THR A 74 0.18 3.24 14.22
CA THR A 74 -0.37 2.77 15.49
C THR A 74 -1.22 3.89 16.08
N PRO A 75 -2.50 3.64 16.38
CA PRO A 75 -3.34 4.68 16.96
C PRO A 75 -2.79 5.23 18.28
N PHE A 76 -2.95 6.52 18.48
CA PHE A 76 -2.61 7.13 19.77
C PHE A 76 -3.63 6.72 20.83
N PRO A 77 -3.24 6.68 22.12
CA PRO A 77 -4.19 6.34 23.20
C PRO A 77 -5.42 7.26 23.23
N SER A 78 -5.27 8.50 22.76
CA SER A 78 -6.35 9.48 22.74
C SER A 78 -7.26 9.38 21.51
N ASP A 79 -6.92 8.53 20.55
CA ASP A 79 -7.73 8.39 19.34
C ASP A 79 -9.08 7.74 19.65
N PRO A 80 -10.15 8.19 18.99
CA PRO A 80 -11.46 7.54 19.14
C PRO A 80 -11.44 6.07 18.73
N ASP A 81 -12.32 5.27 19.33
CA ASP A 81 -12.46 3.85 18.97
C ASP A 81 -12.79 3.65 17.50
N SER A 82 -13.52 4.60 16.89
CA SER A 82 -13.83 4.53 15.46
C SER A 82 -12.58 4.57 14.60
N VAL A 83 -11.56 5.36 14.99
CA VAL A 83 -10.29 5.43 14.28
C VAL A 83 -9.52 4.13 14.44
N ARG A 84 -9.47 3.59 15.67
CA ARG A 84 -8.81 2.30 15.93
C ARG A 84 -9.43 1.18 15.13
N SER A 85 -10.75 1.12 15.11
CA SER A 85 -11.50 0.12 14.36
C SER A 85 -11.23 0.22 12.86
N GLU A 86 -11.19 1.44 12.35
CA GLU A 86 -10.92 1.71 10.94
C GLU A 86 -9.52 1.22 10.55
N LEU A 87 -8.50 1.58 11.33
CA LEU A 87 -7.13 1.17 11.06
C LEU A 87 -6.95 -0.35 11.18
N ASP A 88 -7.53 -0.95 12.20
CA ASP A 88 -7.45 -2.40 12.41
C ASP A 88 -8.12 -3.18 11.29
N ASP A 89 -9.28 -2.72 10.84
CA ASP A 89 -10.00 -3.37 9.76
C ASP A 89 -9.23 -3.30 8.45
N MET A 90 -8.69 -2.13 8.12
CA MET A 90 -7.88 -1.97 6.91
C MET A 90 -6.62 -2.83 6.97
N ARG A 91 -5.97 -2.89 8.13
CA ARG A 91 -4.80 -3.73 8.30
C ARG A 91 -5.12 -5.20 8.04
N ARG A 92 -6.24 -5.69 8.57
CA ARG A 92 -6.66 -7.07 8.31
C ARG A 92 -6.92 -7.33 6.84
N GLN A 93 -7.49 -6.36 6.13
CA GLN A 93 -7.70 -6.48 4.68
C GLN A 93 -6.37 -6.60 3.94
N ILE A 94 -5.37 -5.81 4.34
CA ILE A 94 -4.05 -5.83 3.73
C ILE A 94 -3.35 -7.16 4.01
N GLU A 95 -3.40 -7.62 5.26
CA GLU A 95 -2.80 -8.90 5.65
C GLU A 95 -3.42 -10.07 4.88
N ALA A 96 -4.73 -10.03 4.68
CA ALA A 96 -5.41 -11.06 3.92
C ALA A 96 -4.94 -11.10 2.47
N ARG A 97 -4.64 -9.96 1.86
CA ARG A 97 -4.12 -9.91 0.49
C ARG A 97 -2.72 -10.51 0.40
N LEU A 98 -1.90 -10.31 1.43
CA LEU A 98 -0.54 -10.86 1.46
C LEU A 98 -0.57 -12.39 1.58
N GLN A 99 -1.56 -12.93 2.28
CA GLN A 99 -1.71 -14.37 2.48
C GLN A 99 -2.37 -15.08 1.31
N GLN A 100 -3.04 -14.35 0.43
CA GLN A 100 -3.65 -14.96 -0.73
C GLN A 100 -2.59 -15.32 -1.76
N PRO A 101 -2.51 -16.58 -2.18
CA PRO A 101 -1.57 -16.94 -3.23
C PRO A 101 -1.96 -16.26 -4.54
N SER A 102 -0.95 -15.87 -5.30
CA SER A 102 -1.19 -15.42 -6.66
C SER A 102 -1.59 -16.63 -7.47
N LEU A 103 -2.77 -16.59 -8.05
CA LEU A 103 -3.26 -17.70 -8.85
C LEU A 103 -2.85 -17.61 -10.31
N PHE A 104 -2.29 -16.48 -10.67
CA PHE A 104 -2.04 -16.20 -12.07
C PHE A 104 -0.75 -15.44 -12.25
#